data_92a5a58fc935851b2187a223a3e71cec
#
_entry.id   92a5a58fc935851b2187a223a3e71cec
#
_cell.length_a   1.000
_cell.length_b   1.000
_cell.length_c   1.000
_cell.angle_alpha   90.00
_cell.angle_beta   90.00
_cell.angle_gamma   90.00
#
_symmetry.space_group_name_H-M   'P 1'
#
loop_
_entity.id
_entity.type
_entity.pdbx_description
1 polymer ?
#
loop_
_entity_poly.entity_id
_entity_poly.type
_entity_poly.pdbx_seq_one_letter_code
_entity_poly.pdbx_strand_id
1 'polypeptide(L)'
;MPIHAKTSEDIYSPKRWGLPPEAVAGLGGRLRNKWDQYCGCFKTKTRDSARHAWTYLRGLIGMQTKRNYANIARQVIDPQEDGQNVQQFMSDSPWEAQAVIQKVQQEIAGTAGLQQGSVLLLDESADEKAGEKSAGAGRQHNGRLGKVEMSQVGVFLAFYKELVWTWVDGELFLPEHWFTPEMTSERKRVGVPTERKFATKIELGWVMIQRVKAHGLPFEAVACDDLYGRSGWFRHQMDQAEIIYMAEVPENTQIYLTKPDFGIPPHARGQAGRISTRPKVLSEAPPVEVRQLIIAPETHFQRFQVRNTERGVLDDRFAMRRIWTIRDDELAEEWR
;
A
#
# COMPACT_ATOMS: atom_id res chain seq x y z
N MET A 1 -14.27 33.93 -0.68
CA MET A 1 -13.65 34.71 0.39
C MET A 1 -12.16 34.58 0.26
N PRO A 2 -11.38 35.67 0.25
CA PRO A 2 -9.92 35.58 0.18
C PRO A 2 -9.40 34.93 1.47
N ILE A 3 -8.65 33.87 1.33
CA ILE A 3 -7.92 33.23 2.44
C ILE A 3 -6.79 34.21 2.79
N HIS A 4 -6.95 34.98 3.86
CA HIS A 4 -5.87 35.78 4.42
C HIS A 4 -4.69 34.86 4.69
N ALA A 5 -3.54 35.19 4.11
CA ALA A 5 -2.27 34.53 4.42
C ALA A 5 -2.03 34.66 5.93
N LYS A 6 -2.24 33.56 6.65
CA LYS A 6 -1.93 33.48 8.08
C LYS A 6 -0.41 33.54 8.24
N THR A 7 0.06 34.30 9.20
CA THR A 7 1.49 34.40 9.54
C THR A 7 2.03 33.03 9.93
N SER A 8 3.32 32.79 9.72
CA SER A 8 3.98 31.52 10.04
C SER A 8 3.76 31.08 11.50
N GLU A 9 3.58 32.02 12.42
CA GLU A 9 3.30 31.77 13.83
C GLU A 9 1.96 31.07 14.08
N ASP A 10 0.92 31.38 13.28
CA ASP A 10 -0.39 30.76 13.43
C ASP A 10 -0.43 29.28 13.07
N ILE A 11 0.47 28.85 12.20
CA ILE A 11 0.46 27.47 11.66
C ILE A 11 1.11 26.50 12.65
N TYR A 12 2.11 26.97 13.36
CA TYR A 12 2.83 26.19 14.37
C TYR A 12 2.29 26.37 15.79
N SER A 13 1.17 27.09 15.96
CA SER A 13 0.55 27.23 17.26
C SER A 13 0.00 25.89 17.78
N PRO A 14 0.47 25.36 18.91
CA PRO A 14 -0.03 24.12 19.48
C PRO A 14 -1.54 24.13 19.70
N LYS A 15 -2.09 25.27 20.10
CA LYS A 15 -3.53 25.47 20.33
C LYS A 15 -4.38 25.19 19.09
N ARG A 16 -3.88 25.52 17.91
CA ARG A 16 -4.60 25.28 16.64
C ARG A 16 -4.78 23.78 16.35
N TRP A 17 -3.86 22.97 16.81
CA TRP A 17 -3.86 21.53 16.60
C TRP A 17 -4.41 20.75 17.79
N GLY A 18 -4.94 21.45 18.79
CA GLY A 18 -5.40 20.83 20.04
C GLY A 18 -4.27 20.16 20.85
N LEU A 19 -3.02 20.56 20.59
CA LEU A 19 -1.84 19.99 21.25
C LEU A 19 -1.43 20.85 22.45
N PRO A 20 -1.04 20.25 23.58
CA PRO A 20 -0.45 20.99 24.67
C PRO A 20 0.91 21.58 24.23
N PRO A 21 1.34 22.75 24.76
CA PRO A 21 2.60 23.38 24.41
C PRO A 21 3.82 22.44 24.54
N GLU A 22 3.78 21.55 25.49
CA GLU A 22 4.84 20.57 25.78
C GLU A 22 4.99 19.54 24.63
N ALA A 23 3.93 19.26 23.87
CA ALA A 23 3.99 18.35 22.72
C ALA A 23 4.89 18.89 21.60
N VAL A 24 4.99 20.23 21.47
CA VAL A 24 5.88 20.89 20.49
C VAL A 24 7.18 21.37 21.10
N ALA A 25 7.25 21.48 22.44
CA ALA A 25 8.50 21.79 23.09
C ALA A 25 9.56 20.72 22.78
N GLY A 26 10.73 21.17 22.37
CA GLY A 26 11.84 20.26 22.02
C GLY A 26 11.64 19.46 20.69
N LEU A 27 10.62 19.78 19.87
CA LEU A 27 10.39 19.05 18.60
C LEU A 27 11.63 19.04 17.69
N GLY A 28 12.34 20.17 17.59
CA GLY A 28 13.59 20.24 16.82
C GLY A 28 14.68 19.31 17.35
N GLY A 29 14.81 19.20 18.67
CA GLY A 29 15.73 18.25 19.32
C GLY A 29 15.32 16.80 19.05
N ARG A 30 14.03 16.48 19.19
CA ARG A 30 13.52 15.14 18.89
C ARG A 30 13.73 14.77 17.41
N LEU A 31 13.49 15.71 16.49
CA LEU A 31 13.76 15.50 15.08
C LEU A 31 15.24 15.25 14.80
N ARG A 32 16.14 15.99 15.47
CA ARG A 32 17.59 15.79 15.36
C ARG A 32 17.99 14.40 15.88
N ASN A 33 17.53 14.02 17.06
CA ASN A 33 17.80 12.69 17.62
C ASN A 33 17.26 11.56 16.74
N LYS A 34 16.09 11.78 16.11
CA LYS A 34 15.55 10.82 15.14
C LYS A 34 16.43 10.76 13.87
N TRP A 35 16.83 11.91 13.35
CA TRP A 35 17.75 11.98 12.24
C TRP A 35 19.06 11.22 12.47
N ASP A 36 19.64 11.37 13.64
CA ASP A 36 20.92 10.70 14.01
C ASP A 36 20.80 9.16 13.93
N GLN A 37 19.60 8.60 14.13
CA GLN A 37 19.32 7.17 13.96
C GLN A 37 19.25 6.76 12.49
N TYR A 38 18.84 7.66 11.59
CA TYR A 38 18.59 7.38 10.17
C TYR A 38 19.72 7.85 9.25
N CYS A 39 20.55 8.79 9.65
CA CYS A 39 21.57 9.42 8.79
C CYS A 39 22.52 8.38 8.15
N GLY A 40 22.76 7.26 8.84
CA GLY A 40 23.57 6.16 8.33
C GLY A 40 23.02 5.52 7.04
N CYS A 41 21.69 5.53 6.83
CA CYS A 41 21.07 4.99 5.62
C CYS A 41 21.46 5.74 4.34
N PHE A 42 21.97 6.97 4.47
CA PHE A 42 22.38 7.83 3.36
C PHE A 42 23.89 7.85 3.12
N LYS A 43 24.61 6.92 3.76
CA LYS A 43 26.04 6.76 3.63
C LYS A 43 26.38 5.44 2.96
N THR A 44 27.26 5.53 1.97
CA THR A 44 27.83 4.35 1.33
C THR A 44 29.35 4.34 1.56
N LYS A 45 30.04 3.29 1.10
CA LYS A 45 31.51 3.22 1.21
C LYS A 45 32.23 4.38 0.51
N THR A 46 31.61 4.95 -0.53
CA THR A 46 32.24 5.95 -1.40
C THR A 46 31.61 7.33 -1.31
N ARG A 47 30.42 7.46 -0.71
CA ARG A 47 29.68 8.73 -0.71
C ARG A 47 28.89 8.89 0.60
N ASP A 48 28.95 10.10 1.17
CA ASP A 48 28.09 10.53 2.27
C ASP A 48 27.09 11.56 1.75
N SER A 49 25.84 11.15 1.60
CA SER A 49 24.73 11.99 1.12
C SER A 49 23.83 12.48 2.27
N ALA A 50 24.18 12.18 3.54
CA ALA A 50 23.35 12.48 4.70
C ALA A 50 23.01 13.98 4.82
N ARG A 51 23.95 14.88 4.47
CA ARG A 51 23.69 16.34 4.50
C ARG A 51 22.55 16.72 3.55
N HIS A 52 22.54 16.19 2.34
CA HIS A 52 21.50 16.49 1.34
C HIS A 52 20.16 15.86 1.70
N ALA A 53 20.19 14.65 2.24
CA ALA A 53 19.00 13.99 2.80
C ALA A 53 18.37 14.81 3.94
N TRP A 54 19.20 15.33 4.84
CA TRP A 54 18.77 16.21 5.93
C TRP A 54 18.15 17.52 5.41
N THR A 55 18.77 18.13 4.40
CA THR A 55 18.23 19.33 3.75
C THR A 55 16.86 19.06 3.13
N TYR A 56 16.73 17.94 2.41
CA TYR A 56 15.48 17.54 1.79
C TYR A 56 14.38 17.28 2.83
N LEU A 57 14.68 16.52 3.87
CA LEU A 57 13.76 16.25 4.98
C LEU A 57 13.27 17.54 5.67
N ARG A 58 14.18 18.47 5.96
CA ARG A 58 13.83 19.77 6.55
C ARG A 58 12.89 20.58 5.64
N GLY A 59 13.14 20.55 4.34
CA GLY A 59 12.27 21.19 3.35
C GLY A 59 10.87 20.57 3.31
N LEU A 60 10.77 19.25 3.33
CA LEU A 60 9.48 18.55 3.35
C LEU A 60 8.67 18.85 4.60
N ILE A 61 9.31 18.94 5.76
CA ILE A 61 8.64 19.20 7.06
C ILE A 61 8.32 20.70 7.22
N GLY A 62 9.27 21.57 6.88
CA GLY A 62 9.18 23.01 7.19
C GLY A 62 8.44 23.83 6.14
N MET A 63 8.23 23.35 4.93
CA MET A 63 7.59 24.08 3.84
C MET A 63 6.15 23.59 3.62
N GLN A 64 5.22 24.52 3.47
CA GLN A 64 3.81 24.20 3.22
C GLN A 64 3.50 23.94 1.74
N THR A 65 4.10 24.71 0.85
CA THR A 65 3.83 24.68 -0.59
C THR A 65 5.13 24.76 -1.39
N LYS A 66 5.06 24.46 -2.69
CA LYS A 66 6.15 24.60 -3.66
C LYS A 66 7.44 23.88 -3.24
N ARG A 67 7.31 22.65 -2.75
CA ARG A 67 8.41 21.78 -2.26
C ARG A 67 9.24 21.18 -3.41
N ASN A 68 9.68 22.00 -4.39
CA ASN A 68 10.65 21.56 -5.38
C ASN A 68 12.09 21.74 -4.86
N TYR A 69 13.04 21.09 -5.50
CA TYR A 69 14.44 21.05 -5.03
C TYR A 69 15.07 22.43 -4.87
N ALA A 70 14.82 23.34 -5.82
CA ALA A 70 15.34 24.71 -5.76
C ALA A 70 14.76 25.50 -4.58
N ASN A 71 13.44 25.42 -4.39
CA ASN A 71 12.80 26.11 -3.26
C ASN A 71 13.21 25.53 -1.91
N ILE A 72 13.37 24.21 -1.82
CA ILE A 72 13.89 23.55 -0.62
C ILE A 72 15.30 24.05 -0.30
N ALA A 73 16.18 24.08 -1.30
CA ALA A 73 17.56 24.57 -1.10
C ALA A 73 17.60 26.03 -0.65
N ARG A 74 16.83 26.91 -1.30
CA ARG A 74 16.72 28.33 -0.94
C ARG A 74 16.19 28.56 0.46
N GLN A 75 15.19 27.78 0.87
CA GLN A 75 14.58 27.93 2.19
C GLN A 75 15.44 27.37 3.32
N VAL A 76 16.17 26.29 3.05
CA VAL A 76 16.85 25.48 4.11
C VAL A 76 18.34 25.80 4.18
N ILE A 77 18.99 26.18 3.07
CA ILE A 77 20.44 26.44 3.01
C ILE A 77 20.70 27.94 2.84
N ASP A 78 20.44 28.47 1.66
CA ASP A 78 20.70 29.86 1.32
C ASP A 78 19.78 30.32 0.17
N PRO A 79 19.28 31.59 0.18
CA PRO A 79 18.38 32.11 -0.86
C PRO A 79 18.95 32.08 -2.29
N GLN A 80 20.25 31.94 -2.48
CA GLN A 80 20.90 31.90 -3.79
C GLN A 80 21.12 30.46 -4.30
N GLU A 81 20.80 29.44 -3.51
CA GLU A 81 20.95 28.04 -3.91
C GLU A 81 20.02 27.68 -5.08
N ASP A 82 20.54 26.94 -6.05
CA ASP A 82 19.79 26.49 -7.22
C ASP A 82 19.07 25.14 -7.04
N GLY A 83 19.40 24.39 -5.98
CA GLY A 83 18.83 23.09 -5.67
C GLY A 83 19.44 21.91 -6.40
N GLN A 84 20.46 22.08 -7.23
CA GLN A 84 21.09 20.98 -7.98
C GLN A 84 21.61 19.87 -7.06
N ASN A 85 22.24 20.22 -5.95
CA ASN A 85 22.73 19.24 -4.98
C ASN A 85 21.61 18.37 -4.38
N VAL A 86 20.44 18.96 -4.10
CA VAL A 86 19.27 18.25 -3.59
C VAL A 86 18.65 17.37 -4.69
N GLN A 87 18.62 17.87 -5.91
CA GLN A 87 18.17 17.10 -7.07
C GLN A 87 19.06 15.89 -7.32
N GLN A 88 20.39 16.06 -7.39
CA GLN A 88 21.34 14.96 -7.57
C GLN A 88 21.27 13.94 -6.43
N PHE A 89 21.01 14.39 -5.20
CA PHE A 89 20.78 13.49 -4.09
C PHE A 89 19.62 12.55 -4.38
N MET A 90 18.51 13.05 -4.91
CA MET A 90 17.32 12.24 -5.19
C MET A 90 17.45 11.40 -6.47
N SER A 91 18.19 11.88 -7.48
CA SER A 91 18.27 11.24 -8.80
C SER A 91 19.44 10.26 -8.93
N ASP A 92 20.60 10.59 -8.36
CA ASP A 92 21.86 9.91 -8.72
C ASP A 92 22.66 9.40 -7.51
N SER A 93 22.23 9.70 -6.29
CA SER A 93 22.94 9.23 -5.10
C SER A 93 22.66 7.76 -4.81
N PRO A 94 23.70 6.98 -4.50
CA PRO A 94 23.59 5.53 -4.36
C PRO A 94 23.07 5.08 -2.97
N TRP A 95 22.12 5.81 -2.40
CA TRP A 95 21.45 5.37 -1.17
C TRP A 95 20.27 4.45 -1.47
N GLU A 96 20.03 3.53 -0.57
CA GLU A 96 19.01 2.48 -0.73
C GLU A 96 17.73 2.86 0.02
N ALA A 97 16.63 3.06 -0.69
CA ALA A 97 15.32 3.36 -0.07
C ALA A 97 14.89 2.24 0.91
N GLN A 98 15.16 0.99 0.56
CA GLN A 98 14.85 -0.16 1.40
C GLN A 98 15.58 -0.12 2.76
N ALA A 99 16.79 0.45 2.84
CA ALA A 99 17.48 0.62 4.12
C ALA A 99 16.73 1.57 5.07
N VAL A 100 16.12 2.63 4.54
CA VAL A 100 15.28 3.55 5.32
C VAL A 100 13.99 2.87 5.74
N ILE A 101 13.32 2.19 4.82
CA ILE A 101 12.09 1.44 5.08
C ILE A 101 12.30 0.38 6.15
N GLN A 102 13.35 -0.41 6.04
CA GLN A 102 13.70 -1.43 7.03
C GLN A 102 13.98 -0.83 8.42
N LYS A 103 14.59 0.35 8.45
CA LYS A 103 14.80 1.07 9.72
C LYS A 103 13.48 1.48 10.37
N VAL A 104 12.50 1.95 9.60
CA VAL A 104 11.14 2.23 10.08
C VAL A 104 10.48 0.97 10.62
N GLN A 105 10.58 -0.16 9.91
CA GLN A 105 10.03 -1.44 10.35
C GLN A 105 10.65 -1.89 11.68
N GLN A 106 11.98 -1.79 11.81
CA GLN A 106 12.70 -2.12 13.07
C GLN A 106 12.26 -1.23 14.24
N GLU A 107 12.05 0.05 13.98
CA GLU A 107 11.55 0.98 15.00
C GLU A 107 10.15 0.62 15.49
N ILE A 108 9.24 0.28 14.57
CA ILE A 108 7.89 -0.18 14.92
C ILE A 108 7.98 -1.48 15.74
N ALA A 109 8.76 -2.45 15.27
CA ALA A 109 8.94 -3.74 15.96
C ALA A 109 9.53 -3.59 17.38
N GLY A 110 10.39 -2.60 17.58
CA GLY A 110 10.99 -2.28 18.89
C GLY A 110 10.13 -1.40 19.79
N THR A 111 8.99 -0.87 19.31
CA THR A 111 8.15 0.04 20.09
C THR A 111 7.09 -0.73 20.86
N ALA A 112 7.15 -0.65 22.19
CA ALA A 112 6.15 -1.26 23.06
C ALA A 112 4.74 -0.73 22.73
N GLY A 113 3.74 -1.60 22.73
CA GLY A 113 2.35 -1.25 22.44
C GLY A 113 1.97 -1.25 20.96
N LEU A 114 2.92 -1.30 20.02
CA LEU A 114 2.61 -1.43 18.59
C LEU A 114 2.56 -2.89 18.12
N GLN A 115 2.86 -3.85 18.98
CA GLN A 115 3.03 -5.26 18.63
C GLN A 115 1.71 -6.03 18.51
N GLN A 116 0.61 -5.52 19.07
CA GLN A 116 -0.69 -6.18 19.06
C GLN A 116 -1.77 -5.24 18.53
N GLY A 117 -2.79 -5.78 17.86
CA GLY A 117 -3.91 -5.02 17.32
C GLY A 117 -3.53 -4.13 16.13
N SER A 118 -2.43 -4.45 15.43
CA SER A 118 -1.98 -3.69 14.27
C SER A 118 -2.42 -4.33 12.96
N VAL A 119 -2.67 -3.49 11.96
CA VAL A 119 -3.13 -3.91 10.64
C VAL A 119 -2.21 -3.35 9.57
N LEU A 120 -1.87 -4.17 8.59
CA LEU A 120 -1.24 -3.70 7.34
C LEU A 120 -2.34 -3.30 6.35
N LEU A 121 -2.17 -2.16 5.72
CA LEU A 121 -3.06 -1.64 4.69
C LEU A 121 -2.33 -1.71 3.36
N LEU A 122 -2.87 -2.46 2.41
CA LEU A 122 -2.31 -2.62 1.07
C LEU A 122 -3.18 -1.88 0.06
N ASP A 123 -2.57 -0.94 -0.66
CA ASP A 123 -3.25 -0.14 -1.67
C ASP A 123 -2.25 0.38 -2.71
N GLU A 124 -2.75 0.86 -3.85
CA GLU A 124 -1.94 1.58 -4.82
C GLU A 124 -2.23 3.07 -4.84
N SER A 125 -1.24 3.83 -5.29
CA SER A 125 -1.40 5.26 -5.56
C SER A 125 -0.80 5.62 -6.91
N ALA A 126 -1.52 6.44 -7.66
CA ALA A 126 -1.12 6.89 -8.98
C ALA A 126 -0.79 8.38 -8.99
N ASP A 127 0.30 8.72 -9.67
CA ASP A 127 0.72 10.09 -9.94
C ASP A 127 0.70 10.37 -11.44
N GLU A 128 -0.01 11.42 -11.84
CA GLU A 128 -0.14 11.83 -13.24
C GLU A 128 1.21 12.28 -13.81
N LYS A 129 1.53 11.86 -15.02
CA LYS A 129 2.76 12.20 -15.73
C LYS A 129 2.47 12.90 -17.04
N ALA A 130 3.23 13.95 -17.32
CA ALA A 130 3.12 14.68 -18.58
C ALA A 130 3.74 13.93 -19.77
N GLY A 131 4.51 12.84 -19.54
CA GLY A 131 5.20 12.09 -20.57
C GLY A 131 5.50 10.66 -20.21
N GLU A 132 6.01 9.89 -21.17
CA GLU A 132 6.20 8.44 -21.11
C GLU A 132 7.57 8.00 -20.61
N LYS A 133 8.49 8.96 -20.37
CA LYS A 133 9.91 8.67 -20.10
C LYS A 133 10.28 8.40 -18.64
N SER A 134 9.35 8.55 -17.71
CA SER A 134 9.57 8.19 -16.30
C SER A 134 9.41 6.68 -16.12
N ALA A 135 10.25 6.06 -15.30
CA ALA A 135 10.14 4.62 -15.02
C ALA A 135 8.72 4.23 -14.63
N GLY A 136 8.14 3.23 -15.31
CA GLY A 136 6.78 2.75 -15.04
C GLY A 136 5.65 3.66 -15.54
N ALA A 137 5.97 4.77 -16.25
CA ALA A 137 4.93 5.58 -16.86
C ALA A 137 4.19 4.81 -17.96
N GLY A 138 2.88 4.95 -17.97
CA GLY A 138 2.00 4.31 -18.95
C GLY A 138 0.56 4.73 -18.76
N ARG A 139 -0.29 4.41 -19.74
CA ARG A 139 -1.73 4.61 -19.60
C ARG A 139 -2.32 3.58 -18.63
N GLN A 140 -2.65 4.05 -17.44
CA GLN A 140 -3.11 3.23 -16.33
C GLN A 140 -4.32 3.87 -15.67
N HIS A 141 -5.14 3.06 -15.00
CA HIS A 141 -6.20 3.60 -14.16
C HIS A 141 -5.59 4.42 -13.01
N ASN A 142 -6.04 5.68 -12.92
CA ASN A 142 -5.66 6.58 -11.84
C ASN A 142 -6.88 6.77 -10.93
N GLY A 143 -6.89 6.07 -9.79
CA GLY A 143 -8.03 6.09 -8.87
C GLY A 143 -8.36 7.49 -8.35
N ARG A 144 -7.34 8.36 -8.16
CA ARG A 144 -7.57 9.76 -7.76
C ARG A 144 -8.34 10.57 -8.80
N LEU A 145 -8.16 10.25 -10.08
CA LEU A 145 -8.83 10.94 -11.20
C LEU A 145 -10.06 10.17 -11.71
N GLY A 146 -10.26 8.92 -11.27
CA GLY A 146 -11.37 8.06 -11.72
C GLY A 146 -11.32 7.69 -13.20
N LYS A 147 -10.15 7.77 -13.86
CA LYS A 147 -9.99 7.53 -15.30
C LYS A 147 -8.65 6.90 -15.65
N VAL A 148 -8.55 6.36 -16.87
CA VAL A 148 -7.28 5.93 -17.44
C VAL A 148 -6.52 7.14 -17.96
N GLU A 149 -5.33 7.38 -17.40
CA GLU A 149 -4.47 8.51 -17.75
C GLU A 149 -3.01 8.08 -17.76
N MET A 150 -2.14 8.88 -18.41
CA MET A 150 -0.70 8.69 -18.32
C MET A 150 -0.26 8.88 -16.87
N SER A 151 0.11 7.80 -16.22
CA SER A 151 0.39 7.76 -14.79
C SER A 151 1.56 6.85 -14.46
N GLN A 152 2.20 7.13 -13.36
CA GLN A 152 3.14 6.25 -12.67
C GLN A 152 2.41 5.72 -11.42
N VAL A 153 2.42 4.41 -11.20
CA VAL A 153 1.69 3.78 -10.11
C VAL A 153 2.67 3.11 -9.16
N GLY A 154 2.53 3.39 -7.88
CA GLY A 154 3.21 2.66 -6.82
C GLY A 154 2.21 1.80 -6.05
N VAL A 155 2.64 0.62 -5.64
CA VAL A 155 1.93 -0.23 -4.67
C VAL A 155 2.57 0.01 -3.32
N PHE A 156 1.76 0.25 -2.30
CA PHE A 156 2.23 0.65 -0.98
C PHE A 156 1.64 -0.24 0.11
N LEU A 157 2.45 -0.48 1.12
CA LEU A 157 2.06 -1.16 2.33
C LEU A 157 2.22 -0.21 3.51
N ALA A 158 1.13 0.07 4.22
CA ALA A 158 1.15 0.91 5.41
C ALA A 158 0.87 0.10 6.66
N PHE A 159 1.50 0.48 7.75
CA PHE A 159 1.20 -0.02 9.09
C PHE A 159 0.21 0.92 9.77
N TYR A 160 -0.81 0.37 10.39
CA TYR A 160 -1.81 1.11 11.14
C TYR A 160 -2.03 0.51 12.52
N LYS A 161 -1.98 1.35 13.52
CA LYS A 161 -2.47 1.06 14.87
C LYS A 161 -2.88 2.35 15.57
N GLU A 162 -4.18 2.51 15.87
CA GLU A 162 -4.73 3.68 16.58
C GLU A 162 -4.31 5.02 15.96
N LEU A 163 -3.43 5.77 16.63
CA LEU A 163 -2.92 7.06 16.16
C LEU A 163 -1.64 6.94 15.33
N VAL A 164 -1.07 5.75 15.24
CA VAL A 164 0.16 5.49 14.48
C VAL A 164 -0.18 4.88 13.14
N TRP A 165 0.19 5.59 12.08
CA TRP A 165 0.14 5.05 10.73
C TRP A 165 1.34 5.54 9.93
N THR A 166 1.96 4.66 9.18
CA THR A 166 3.14 5.00 8.37
C THR A 166 3.34 3.97 7.25
N TRP A 167 4.00 4.39 6.18
CA TRP A 167 4.46 3.48 5.15
C TRP A 167 5.55 2.56 5.70
N VAL A 168 5.41 1.27 5.43
CA VAL A 168 6.37 0.25 5.85
C VAL A 168 6.97 -0.49 4.66
N ASP A 169 6.40 -0.34 3.47
CA ASP A 169 7.00 -0.79 2.22
C ASP A 169 6.36 -0.08 1.02
N GLY A 170 7.03 -0.15 -0.15
CA GLY A 170 6.50 0.39 -1.39
C GLY A 170 7.30 -0.08 -2.59
N GLU A 171 6.61 -0.38 -3.68
CA GLU A 171 7.17 -0.84 -4.94
C GLU A 171 6.59 -0.07 -6.13
N LEU A 172 7.46 0.34 -7.03
CA LEU A 172 7.02 0.92 -8.30
C LEU A 172 6.47 -0.19 -9.20
N PHE A 173 5.23 -0.03 -9.64
CA PHE A 173 4.66 -0.89 -10.65
C PHE A 173 5.16 -0.50 -12.03
N LEU A 174 5.75 -1.46 -12.76
CA LEU A 174 6.11 -1.30 -14.15
C LEU A 174 5.12 -2.09 -15.01
N PRO A 175 4.31 -1.44 -15.84
CA PRO A 175 3.42 -2.12 -16.77
C PRO A 175 4.16 -3.08 -17.70
N GLU A 176 3.48 -4.11 -18.19
CA GLU A 176 4.08 -5.20 -18.97
C GLU A 176 4.87 -4.71 -20.19
N HIS A 177 4.39 -3.65 -20.87
CA HIS A 177 5.08 -3.08 -22.03
C HIS A 177 6.52 -2.58 -21.71
N TRP A 178 6.83 -2.27 -20.45
CA TRP A 178 8.18 -1.91 -20.04
C TRP A 178 9.16 -3.09 -20.15
N PHE A 179 8.67 -4.33 -20.25
CA PHE A 179 9.50 -5.53 -20.32
C PHE A 179 9.69 -6.07 -21.75
N THR A 180 9.17 -5.38 -22.76
CA THR A 180 9.42 -5.74 -24.16
C THR A 180 10.88 -5.45 -24.54
N PRO A 181 11.42 -6.10 -25.58
CA PRO A 181 12.78 -5.90 -26.05
C PRO A 181 13.08 -4.43 -26.40
N GLU A 182 12.11 -3.72 -26.99
CA GLU A 182 12.21 -2.31 -27.41
C GLU A 182 12.46 -1.37 -26.22
N MET A 183 11.92 -1.71 -25.04
CA MET A 183 12.07 -0.91 -23.81
C MET A 183 13.37 -1.19 -23.05
N THR A 184 14.21 -2.09 -23.53
CA THR A 184 15.45 -2.46 -22.82
C THR A 184 16.40 -1.27 -22.63
N SER A 185 16.59 -0.44 -23.66
CA SER A 185 17.44 0.76 -23.58
C SER A 185 16.85 1.81 -22.64
N GLU A 186 15.52 1.97 -22.66
CA GLU A 186 14.82 2.92 -21.83
C GLU A 186 14.86 2.51 -20.35
N ARG A 187 14.63 1.22 -20.03
CA ARG A 187 14.80 0.70 -18.67
C ARG A 187 16.20 1.00 -18.11
N LYS A 188 17.24 0.75 -18.92
CA LYS A 188 18.62 1.06 -18.51
C LYS A 188 18.82 2.56 -18.30
N ARG A 189 18.26 3.39 -19.17
CA ARG A 189 18.37 4.86 -19.09
C ARG A 189 17.75 5.43 -17.81
N VAL A 190 16.60 4.86 -17.39
CA VAL A 190 15.87 5.32 -16.18
C VAL A 190 16.25 4.55 -14.91
N GLY A 191 17.29 3.71 -14.96
CA GLY A 191 17.83 3.02 -13.79
C GLY A 191 16.99 1.84 -13.28
N VAL A 192 16.12 1.25 -14.13
CA VAL A 192 15.43 0.01 -13.74
C VAL A 192 16.45 -1.13 -13.66
N PRO A 193 16.55 -1.83 -12.51
CA PRO A 193 17.48 -2.95 -12.34
C PRO A 193 17.29 -4.02 -13.42
N THR A 194 18.40 -4.58 -13.92
CA THR A 194 18.38 -5.57 -15.01
C THR A 194 17.68 -6.87 -14.63
N GLU A 195 17.74 -7.24 -13.36
CA GLU A 195 17.10 -8.42 -12.77
C GLU A 195 15.60 -8.22 -12.52
N ARG A 196 15.09 -6.98 -12.59
CA ARG A 196 13.66 -6.69 -12.40
C ARG A 196 12.84 -7.39 -13.47
N LYS A 197 11.92 -8.26 -13.03
CA LYS A 197 10.94 -8.94 -13.87
C LYS A 197 9.58 -8.27 -13.76
N PHE A 198 8.73 -8.52 -14.76
CA PHE A 198 7.33 -8.13 -14.66
C PHE A 198 6.68 -8.81 -13.45
N ALA A 199 5.91 -8.04 -12.73
CA ALA A 199 5.03 -8.51 -11.67
C ALA A 199 3.76 -7.66 -11.67
N THR A 200 2.63 -8.29 -11.47
CA THR A 200 1.35 -7.61 -11.28
C THR A 200 1.34 -6.83 -9.96
N LYS A 201 0.45 -5.88 -9.81
CA LYS A 201 0.28 -5.15 -8.53
C LYS A 201 -0.02 -6.11 -7.37
N ILE A 202 -0.79 -7.15 -7.64
CA ILE A 202 -1.15 -8.19 -6.66
C ILE A 202 0.07 -8.97 -6.20
N GLU A 203 0.94 -9.39 -7.13
CA GLU A 203 2.20 -10.06 -6.81
C GLU A 203 3.16 -9.15 -6.05
N LEU A 204 3.24 -7.86 -6.41
CA LEU A 204 4.03 -6.88 -5.67
C LEU A 204 3.52 -6.73 -4.23
N GLY A 205 2.21 -6.64 -4.04
CA GLY A 205 1.58 -6.59 -2.72
C GLY A 205 1.94 -7.81 -1.87
N TRP A 206 1.86 -9.00 -2.46
CA TRP A 206 2.24 -10.24 -1.79
C TRP A 206 3.72 -10.27 -1.38
N VAL A 207 4.62 -9.91 -2.29
CA VAL A 207 6.06 -9.85 -2.01
C VAL A 207 6.38 -8.88 -0.88
N MET A 208 5.72 -7.72 -0.83
CA MET A 208 5.90 -6.75 0.26
C MET A 208 5.42 -7.32 1.60
N ILE A 209 4.25 -7.97 1.66
CA ILE A 209 3.74 -8.61 2.88
C ILE A 209 4.73 -9.68 3.39
N GLN A 210 5.24 -10.52 2.50
CA GLN A 210 6.25 -11.51 2.88
C GLN A 210 7.54 -10.85 3.39
N ARG A 211 8.00 -9.79 2.75
CA ARG A 211 9.21 -9.06 3.13
C ARG A 211 9.10 -8.44 4.53
N VAL A 212 8.00 -7.77 4.84
CA VAL A 212 7.80 -7.17 6.17
C VAL A 212 7.64 -8.24 7.25
N LYS A 213 6.98 -9.38 6.94
CA LYS A 213 6.90 -10.56 7.84
C LYS A 213 8.29 -11.14 8.11
N ALA A 214 9.11 -11.29 7.07
CA ALA A 214 10.49 -11.80 7.19
C ALA A 214 11.41 -10.85 7.99
N HIS A 215 11.15 -9.53 7.94
CA HIS A 215 11.86 -8.55 8.75
C HIS A 215 11.36 -8.46 10.21
N GLY A 216 10.38 -9.27 10.58
CA GLY A 216 9.85 -9.33 11.95
C GLY A 216 8.94 -8.15 12.32
N LEU A 217 8.36 -7.44 11.35
CA LEU A 217 7.36 -6.42 11.64
C LEU A 217 6.11 -7.10 12.22
N PRO A 218 5.66 -6.73 13.42
CA PRO A 218 4.45 -7.30 14.00
C PRO A 218 3.20 -6.76 13.30
N PHE A 219 2.27 -7.62 12.94
CA PHE A 219 0.92 -7.28 12.50
C PHE A 219 -0.02 -8.45 12.73
N GLU A 220 -1.29 -8.17 12.97
CA GLU A 220 -2.32 -9.19 13.19
C GLU A 220 -3.14 -9.49 11.95
N ALA A 221 -3.33 -8.50 11.08
CA ALA A 221 -4.14 -8.66 9.88
C ALA A 221 -3.62 -7.79 8.74
N VAL A 222 -4.08 -8.12 7.54
CA VAL A 222 -3.90 -7.31 6.32
C VAL A 222 -5.27 -6.86 5.83
N ALA A 223 -5.44 -5.59 5.49
CA ALA A 223 -6.63 -5.08 4.83
C ALA A 223 -6.28 -4.55 3.43
N CYS A 224 -7.12 -4.82 2.44
CA CYS A 224 -6.94 -4.39 1.06
C CYS A 224 -8.28 -4.21 0.35
N ASP A 225 -8.25 -3.49 -0.77
CA ASP A 225 -9.41 -3.25 -1.60
C ASP A 225 -9.77 -4.43 -2.53
N ASP A 226 -10.75 -4.21 -3.41
CA ASP A 226 -11.27 -5.22 -4.31
C ASP A 226 -10.30 -5.59 -5.45
N LEU A 227 -9.28 -4.79 -5.75
CA LEU A 227 -8.23 -5.17 -6.69
C LEU A 227 -7.51 -6.42 -6.22
N TYR A 228 -7.15 -6.45 -4.95
CA TYR A 228 -6.47 -7.59 -4.33
C TYR A 228 -7.48 -8.67 -3.92
N GLY A 229 -8.61 -8.26 -3.35
CA GLY A 229 -9.61 -9.17 -2.82
C GLY A 229 -10.31 -10.04 -3.84
N ARG A 230 -10.43 -9.60 -5.11
CA ARG A 230 -10.98 -10.43 -6.20
C ARG A 230 -10.02 -11.56 -6.62
N SER A 231 -8.73 -11.46 -6.33
CA SER A 231 -7.74 -12.47 -6.69
C SER A 231 -7.86 -13.69 -5.78
N GLY A 232 -8.31 -14.81 -6.32
CA GLY A 232 -8.33 -16.11 -5.64
C GLY A 232 -6.93 -16.52 -5.21
N TRP A 233 -5.94 -16.34 -6.10
CA TRP A 233 -4.53 -16.60 -5.80
C TRP A 233 -4.05 -15.82 -4.58
N PHE A 234 -4.33 -14.51 -4.50
CA PHE A 234 -3.88 -13.69 -3.38
C PHE A 234 -4.48 -14.17 -2.04
N ARG A 235 -5.80 -14.42 -2.01
CA ARG A 235 -6.45 -14.95 -0.81
C ARG A 235 -5.92 -16.33 -0.42
N HIS A 236 -5.62 -17.18 -1.40
CA HIS A 236 -5.00 -18.49 -1.16
C HIS A 236 -3.61 -18.32 -0.54
N GLN A 237 -2.76 -17.41 -1.05
CA GLN A 237 -1.45 -17.14 -0.46
C GLN A 237 -1.54 -16.66 0.99
N MET A 238 -2.53 -15.79 1.30
CA MET A 238 -2.76 -15.32 2.66
C MET A 238 -3.11 -16.47 3.61
N ASP A 239 -4.00 -17.36 3.20
CA ASP A 239 -4.38 -18.54 3.98
C ASP A 239 -3.21 -19.51 4.18
N GLN A 240 -2.44 -19.79 3.13
CA GLN A 240 -1.27 -20.65 3.23
C GLN A 240 -0.20 -20.09 4.19
N ALA A 241 -0.12 -18.79 4.30
CA ALA A 241 0.80 -18.11 5.22
C ALA A 241 0.19 -17.87 6.61
N GLU A 242 -1.03 -18.37 6.88
CA GLU A 242 -1.78 -18.18 8.12
C GLU A 242 -1.95 -16.69 8.49
N ILE A 243 -2.16 -15.83 7.49
CA ILE A 243 -2.35 -14.39 7.68
C ILE A 243 -3.86 -14.10 7.69
N ILE A 244 -4.31 -13.49 8.75
CA ILE A 244 -5.68 -12.96 8.83
C ILE A 244 -5.79 -11.78 7.88
N TYR A 245 -6.85 -11.72 7.09
CA TYR A 245 -7.06 -10.61 6.16
C TYR A 245 -8.52 -10.17 6.07
N MET A 246 -8.71 -8.89 5.74
CA MET A 246 -9.97 -8.29 5.33
C MET A 246 -9.78 -7.74 3.93
N ALA A 247 -10.42 -8.35 2.94
CA ALA A 247 -10.32 -7.95 1.55
C ALA A 247 -11.71 -7.61 1.00
N GLU A 248 -11.85 -6.44 0.40
CA GLU A 248 -13.06 -6.11 -0.35
C GLU A 248 -13.17 -7.02 -1.56
N VAL A 249 -14.39 -7.38 -1.93
CA VAL A 249 -14.66 -8.15 -3.13
C VAL A 249 -15.76 -7.47 -3.95
N PRO A 250 -15.76 -7.61 -5.28
CA PRO A 250 -16.87 -7.13 -6.11
C PRO A 250 -18.20 -7.69 -5.63
N GLU A 251 -19.23 -6.87 -5.63
CA GLU A 251 -20.58 -7.25 -5.18
C GLU A 251 -21.20 -8.41 -5.95
N ASN A 252 -20.73 -8.67 -7.18
CA ASN A 252 -21.15 -9.79 -8.04
C ASN A 252 -20.27 -11.04 -7.86
N THR A 253 -19.40 -11.08 -6.83
CA THR A 253 -18.60 -12.26 -6.52
C THR A 253 -19.49 -13.46 -6.24
N GLN A 254 -19.21 -14.58 -6.93
CA GLN A 254 -19.99 -15.81 -6.79
C GLN A 254 -19.57 -16.57 -5.52
N ILE A 255 -20.57 -16.95 -4.72
CA ILE A 255 -20.38 -17.66 -3.47
C ILE A 255 -21.37 -18.82 -3.34
N TYR A 256 -21.07 -19.76 -2.48
CA TYR A 256 -21.99 -20.85 -2.11
C TYR A 256 -22.36 -20.72 -0.63
N LEU A 257 -23.63 -20.80 -0.31
CA LEU A 257 -24.14 -20.69 1.08
C LEU A 257 -23.99 -21.99 1.86
N THR A 258 -23.90 -23.09 1.16
CA THR A 258 -23.63 -24.43 1.68
C THR A 258 -22.43 -25.00 0.95
N LYS A 259 -21.66 -25.86 1.62
CA LYS A 259 -20.49 -26.51 1.00
C LYS A 259 -20.95 -27.30 -0.25
N PRO A 260 -20.53 -26.90 -1.45
CA PRO A 260 -20.85 -27.65 -2.65
C PRO A 260 -19.97 -28.92 -2.74
N ASP A 261 -20.47 -29.96 -3.42
CA ASP A 261 -19.64 -31.06 -3.84
C ASP A 261 -18.64 -30.53 -4.88
N PHE A 262 -17.37 -30.74 -4.62
CA PHE A 262 -16.30 -30.21 -5.45
C PHE A 262 -15.25 -31.27 -5.72
N GLY A 263 -14.90 -31.46 -6.97
CA GLY A 263 -13.94 -32.50 -7.38
C GLY A 263 -13.82 -32.64 -8.88
N ILE A 264 -12.98 -33.58 -9.29
CA ILE A 264 -12.84 -33.91 -10.73
C ILE A 264 -14.10 -34.71 -11.15
N PRO A 265 -14.85 -34.23 -12.17
CA PRO A 265 -16.03 -34.95 -12.65
C PRO A 265 -15.68 -36.39 -13.06
N PRO A 266 -16.46 -37.39 -12.63
CA PRO A 266 -16.26 -38.76 -13.06
C PRO A 266 -16.45 -38.89 -14.59
N HIS A 267 -15.55 -39.58 -15.23
CA HIS A 267 -15.68 -39.89 -16.68
C HIS A 267 -16.18 -41.31 -16.85
N ALA A 268 -17.39 -41.44 -17.37
CA ALA A 268 -17.98 -42.77 -17.58
C ALA A 268 -17.24 -43.52 -18.70
N ARG A 269 -17.07 -44.83 -18.52
CA ARG A 269 -16.45 -45.70 -19.53
C ARG A 269 -17.28 -45.67 -20.82
N GLY A 270 -16.67 -45.20 -21.93
CA GLY A 270 -17.34 -45.07 -23.24
C GLY A 270 -17.99 -43.68 -23.48
N GLN A 271 -17.88 -42.74 -22.56
CA GLN A 271 -18.34 -41.38 -22.77
C GLN A 271 -17.39 -40.65 -23.74
N ALA A 272 -17.97 -40.06 -24.81
CA ALA A 272 -17.23 -39.22 -25.73
C ALA A 272 -16.82 -37.88 -25.09
N GLY A 273 -15.60 -37.39 -25.41
CA GLY A 273 -15.11 -36.09 -24.95
C GLY A 273 -13.81 -36.16 -24.16
N ARG A 274 -13.23 -34.99 -23.89
CA ARG A 274 -12.00 -34.86 -23.11
C ARG A 274 -12.27 -35.14 -21.64
N ILE A 275 -11.44 -35.98 -21.02
CA ILE A 275 -11.45 -36.22 -19.58
C ILE A 275 -11.10 -34.89 -18.86
N SER A 276 -11.95 -34.48 -17.92
CA SER A 276 -11.68 -33.31 -17.11
C SER A 276 -10.49 -33.58 -16.17
N THR A 277 -9.52 -32.72 -16.19
CA THR A 277 -8.35 -32.76 -15.27
C THR A 277 -8.43 -31.73 -14.16
N ARG A 278 -9.43 -30.83 -14.23
CA ARG A 278 -9.64 -29.77 -13.24
C ARG A 278 -10.87 -30.07 -12.40
N PRO A 279 -10.83 -29.81 -11.10
CA PRO A 279 -11.99 -29.94 -10.26
C PRO A 279 -13.07 -28.90 -10.64
N LYS A 280 -14.31 -29.24 -10.39
CA LYS A 280 -15.51 -28.41 -10.65
C LYS A 280 -16.53 -28.66 -9.55
N VAL A 281 -17.51 -27.77 -9.43
CA VAL A 281 -18.70 -28.04 -8.65
C VAL A 281 -19.53 -29.15 -9.31
N LEU A 282 -19.82 -30.16 -8.55
CA LEU A 282 -20.57 -31.36 -8.96
C LEU A 282 -22.03 -31.34 -8.45
N SER A 283 -22.32 -30.53 -7.44
CA SER A 283 -23.66 -30.34 -6.90
C SER A 283 -24.52 -29.45 -7.81
N GLU A 284 -25.83 -29.67 -7.76
CA GLU A 284 -26.82 -28.86 -8.51
C GLU A 284 -27.05 -27.46 -7.90
N ALA A 285 -26.57 -27.21 -6.66
CA ALA A 285 -26.78 -25.92 -5.99
C ALA A 285 -26.06 -24.78 -6.75
N PRO A 286 -26.79 -23.79 -7.29
CA PRO A 286 -26.17 -22.69 -8.01
C PRO A 286 -25.43 -21.77 -7.03
N PRO A 287 -24.37 -21.10 -7.49
CA PRO A 287 -23.77 -20.00 -6.75
C PRO A 287 -24.73 -18.80 -6.70
N VAL A 288 -24.57 -17.98 -5.69
CA VAL A 288 -25.28 -16.70 -5.53
C VAL A 288 -24.25 -15.55 -5.50
N GLU A 289 -24.67 -14.36 -5.90
CA GLU A 289 -23.81 -13.20 -5.79
C GLU A 289 -23.74 -12.70 -4.33
N VAL A 290 -22.57 -12.25 -3.88
CA VAL A 290 -22.36 -11.80 -2.49
C VAL A 290 -23.34 -10.68 -2.08
N ARG A 291 -23.72 -9.78 -3.03
CA ARG A 291 -24.71 -8.72 -2.75
C ARG A 291 -26.09 -9.28 -2.35
N GLN A 292 -26.43 -10.50 -2.73
CA GLN A 292 -27.71 -11.11 -2.36
C GLN A 292 -27.77 -11.46 -0.86
N LEU A 293 -26.63 -11.53 -0.17
CA LEU A 293 -26.59 -11.71 1.28
C LEU A 293 -27.25 -10.56 2.04
N ILE A 294 -27.25 -9.33 1.48
CA ILE A 294 -27.84 -8.14 2.12
C ILE A 294 -29.33 -8.33 2.39
N ILE A 295 -30.03 -9.01 1.48
CA ILE A 295 -31.47 -9.24 1.54
C ILE A 295 -31.84 -10.65 2.01
N ALA A 296 -30.84 -11.50 2.29
CA ALA A 296 -31.09 -12.87 2.70
C ALA A 296 -31.69 -12.88 4.14
N PRO A 297 -32.78 -13.63 4.39
CA PRO A 297 -33.48 -13.63 5.69
C PRO A 297 -32.59 -14.01 6.88
N GLU A 298 -31.58 -14.83 6.63
CA GLU A 298 -30.63 -15.31 7.65
C GLU A 298 -29.49 -14.35 7.93
N THR A 299 -29.43 -13.18 7.24
CA THR A 299 -28.40 -12.19 7.47
C THR A 299 -28.80 -11.24 8.59
N HIS A 300 -28.14 -11.36 9.72
CA HIS A 300 -28.42 -10.56 10.91
C HIS A 300 -27.43 -9.42 11.04
N PHE A 301 -27.89 -8.21 10.74
CA PHE A 301 -27.06 -7.01 10.84
C PHE A 301 -27.02 -6.48 12.27
N GLN A 302 -25.81 -6.22 12.76
CA GLN A 302 -25.54 -5.54 14.02
C GLN A 302 -24.93 -4.16 13.73
N ARG A 303 -25.31 -3.16 14.54
CA ARG A 303 -24.78 -1.80 14.44
C ARG A 303 -23.49 -1.70 15.23
N PHE A 304 -22.44 -1.19 14.57
CA PHE A 304 -21.15 -0.94 15.19
C PHE A 304 -20.76 0.53 14.99
N GLN A 305 -20.23 1.12 16.05
CA GLN A 305 -19.55 2.41 15.95
C GLN A 305 -18.17 2.18 15.31
N VAL A 306 -17.96 2.75 14.13
CA VAL A 306 -16.72 2.59 13.37
C VAL A 306 -15.65 3.55 13.90
N ARG A 307 -15.98 4.86 14.01
CA ARG A 307 -15.07 5.87 14.54
C ARG A 307 -15.79 7.17 14.90
N ASN A 308 -15.14 7.99 15.71
CA ASN A 308 -15.53 9.38 15.87
C ASN A 308 -14.99 10.21 14.70
N THR A 309 -15.80 11.14 14.21
CA THR A 309 -15.44 12.09 13.15
C THR A 309 -15.66 13.52 13.66
N GLU A 310 -15.14 14.51 12.92
CA GLU A 310 -15.39 15.94 13.24
C GLU A 310 -16.88 16.32 13.21
N ARG A 311 -17.72 15.53 12.51
CA ARG A 311 -19.15 15.78 12.34
C ARG A 311 -20.03 14.88 13.20
N GLY A 312 -19.45 14.07 14.09
CA GLY A 312 -20.15 13.14 14.95
C GLY A 312 -19.58 11.71 14.87
N VAL A 313 -20.40 10.74 15.22
CA VAL A 313 -20.03 9.33 15.20
C VAL A 313 -20.36 8.74 13.84
N LEU A 314 -19.38 8.08 13.21
CA LEU A 314 -19.63 7.20 12.09
C LEU A 314 -19.99 5.83 12.65
N ASP A 315 -21.19 5.39 12.41
CA ASP A 315 -21.64 4.04 12.69
C ASP A 315 -22.21 3.39 11.43
N ASP A 316 -22.17 2.08 11.38
CA ASP A 316 -22.72 1.32 10.28
C ASP A 316 -23.19 -0.07 10.78
N ARG A 317 -23.92 -0.77 9.93
CA ARG A 317 -24.44 -2.10 10.21
C ARG A 317 -23.62 -3.14 9.47
N PHE A 318 -23.13 -4.10 10.22
CA PHE A 318 -22.35 -5.22 9.71
C PHE A 318 -23.06 -6.55 10.01
N ALA A 319 -22.91 -7.48 9.08
CA ALA A 319 -23.27 -8.88 9.28
C ALA A 319 -22.07 -9.73 8.90
N MET A 320 -21.93 -10.89 9.52
CA MET A 320 -20.86 -11.82 9.19
C MET A 320 -21.46 -13.19 8.93
N ARG A 321 -21.11 -13.80 7.81
CA ARG A 321 -21.62 -15.09 7.40
C ARG A 321 -20.51 -15.98 6.86
N ARG A 322 -20.53 -17.24 7.22
CA ARG A 322 -19.65 -18.25 6.62
C ARG A 322 -20.17 -18.66 5.27
N ILE A 323 -19.31 -18.68 4.28
CA ILE A 323 -19.61 -19.00 2.89
C ILE A 323 -18.51 -19.85 2.27
N TRP A 324 -18.75 -20.36 1.06
CA TRP A 324 -17.79 -21.11 0.28
C TRP A 324 -17.53 -20.39 -1.03
N THR A 325 -16.24 -20.34 -1.44
CA THR A 325 -15.81 -19.79 -2.72
C THR A 325 -14.93 -20.79 -3.46
N ILE A 326 -14.85 -20.64 -4.78
CA ILE A 326 -13.87 -21.36 -5.59
C ILE A 326 -12.79 -20.38 -5.99
N ARG A 327 -11.56 -20.73 -5.69
CA ARG A 327 -10.38 -19.94 -6.02
C ARG A 327 -9.24 -20.85 -6.47
N ASP A 328 -8.66 -20.57 -7.62
CA ASP A 328 -7.54 -21.34 -8.19
C ASP A 328 -7.73 -22.87 -8.15
N ASP A 329 -8.91 -23.32 -8.61
CA ASP A 329 -9.30 -24.73 -8.63
C ASP A 329 -9.42 -25.39 -7.23
N GLU A 330 -9.55 -24.58 -6.16
CA GLU A 330 -9.78 -25.04 -4.79
C GLU A 330 -11.10 -24.52 -4.23
N LEU A 331 -11.73 -25.35 -3.38
CA LEU A 331 -12.89 -24.95 -2.60
C LEU A 331 -12.40 -24.38 -1.26
N ALA A 332 -12.73 -23.14 -0.97
CA ALA A 332 -12.37 -22.46 0.25
C ALA A 332 -13.60 -22.07 1.06
N GLU A 333 -13.48 -22.18 2.38
CA GLU A 333 -14.43 -21.63 3.34
C GLU A 333 -13.96 -20.25 3.79
N GLU A 334 -14.82 -19.25 3.64
CA GLU A 334 -14.50 -17.87 3.96
C GLU A 334 -15.60 -17.21 4.79
N TRP A 335 -15.29 -16.09 5.45
CA TRP A 335 -16.26 -15.23 6.10
C TRP A 335 -16.56 -14.01 5.21
N ARG A 336 -17.84 -13.68 5.08
CA ARG A 336 -18.33 -12.48 4.40
C ARG A 336 -19.38 -11.77 5.25
#